data_011e7ecef1f78099ddea486a8f20e89e
#
_entry.id   011e7ecef1f78099ddea486a8f20e89e
#
_cell.length_a   1.000
_cell.length_b   1.000
_cell.length_c   1.000
_cell.angle_alpha   90.00
_cell.angle_beta   90.00
_cell.angle_gamma   90.00
#
_symmetry.space_group_name_H-M   'P 1'
#
loop_
_entity.id
_entity.type
_entity.pdbx_description
1 polymer ?
#
loop_
_entity_poly.entity_id
_entity_poly.type
_entity_poly.pdbx_seq_one_letter_code
_entity_poly.pdbx_strand_id
1 'polypeptide(L)'
;MSVIKSLGFTSVPKIQNDPSRARRERLLERLREQKELVSNPSIVRTTQRIVRKDGAKTIVEIQQKVRPWWRSDEKGQVVFFIRIGWRLLEFEKGKAGVVVGAKEKLPTVIDLLISAVDKGELDGVLEANSQRVVRPRKAA
;
A
#
# COMPACT_ATOMS: atom_id res chain seq x y z
N MET A 1 10.40 -52.64 6.00
CA MET A 1 9.84 -51.69 5.02
C MET A 1 10.13 -50.27 5.41
N SER A 2 10.65 -49.54 4.49
CA SER A 2 10.96 -48.13 4.73
C SER A 2 9.72 -47.25 4.43
N VAL A 3 9.28 -46.53 5.43
CA VAL A 3 8.15 -45.58 5.29
C VAL A 3 8.50 -44.47 4.30
N ILE A 4 9.79 -44.17 4.17
CA ILE A 4 10.29 -43.13 3.26
C ILE A 4 9.97 -43.49 1.79
N LYS A 5 9.92 -44.74 1.43
CA LYS A 5 9.63 -45.17 0.07
C LYS A 5 8.21 -44.80 -0.41
N SER A 6 7.30 -44.51 0.51
CA SER A 6 5.95 -44.05 0.17
C SER A 6 5.89 -42.56 -0.16
N LEU A 7 6.96 -41.82 0.07
CA LEU A 7 7.04 -40.39 -0.18
C LEU A 7 7.67 -40.13 -1.55
N GLY A 8 7.13 -39.15 -2.26
CA GLY A 8 7.74 -38.61 -3.49
C GLY A 8 8.80 -37.56 -3.13
N PHE A 9 9.92 -37.60 -3.82
CA PHE A 9 10.99 -36.64 -3.59
C PHE A 9 11.20 -35.78 -4.81
N THR A 10 11.42 -34.51 -4.57
CA THR A 10 11.72 -33.53 -5.62
C THR A 10 12.67 -32.48 -5.07
N SER A 11 13.23 -31.66 -5.94
CA SER A 11 14.04 -30.54 -5.49
C SER A 11 13.16 -29.49 -4.81
N VAL A 12 13.71 -28.82 -3.79
CA VAL A 12 12.99 -27.76 -3.08
C VAL A 12 12.78 -26.58 -4.03
N PRO A 13 11.55 -26.12 -4.22
CA PRO A 13 11.28 -24.96 -5.07
C PRO A 13 12.01 -23.73 -4.54
N LYS A 14 12.57 -22.97 -5.45
CA LYS A 14 13.18 -21.68 -5.09
C LYS A 14 12.08 -20.70 -4.76
N ILE A 15 12.27 -19.96 -3.66
CA ILE A 15 11.38 -18.86 -3.33
C ILE A 15 11.60 -17.77 -4.36
N GLN A 16 10.56 -17.49 -5.15
CA GLN A 16 10.62 -16.40 -6.11
C GLN A 16 10.36 -15.09 -5.37
N ASN A 17 11.40 -14.29 -5.20
CA ASN A 17 11.25 -12.91 -4.75
C ASN A 17 10.86 -12.07 -5.95
N ASP A 18 9.56 -11.86 -6.10
CA ASP A 18 9.05 -10.97 -7.12
C ASP A 18 8.74 -9.61 -6.48
N PRO A 19 9.57 -8.57 -6.73
CA PRO A 19 9.34 -7.25 -6.15
C PRO A 19 8.00 -6.63 -6.58
N SER A 20 7.57 -6.92 -7.80
CA SER A 20 6.29 -6.42 -8.31
C SER A 20 5.11 -6.96 -7.52
N ARG A 21 5.17 -8.24 -7.19
CA ARG A 21 4.13 -8.89 -6.39
C ARG A 21 4.07 -8.30 -4.98
N ALA A 22 5.21 -8.08 -4.36
CA ALA A 22 5.28 -7.49 -3.02
C ALA A 22 4.70 -6.08 -3.00
N ARG A 23 5.03 -5.26 -4.01
CA ARG A 23 4.46 -3.91 -4.14
C ARG A 23 2.95 -3.96 -4.32
N ARG A 24 2.48 -4.88 -5.16
CA ARG A 24 1.05 -5.08 -5.42
C ARG A 24 0.31 -5.43 -4.14
N GLU A 25 0.81 -6.39 -3.38
CA GLU A 25 0.19 -6.83 -2.13
C GLU A 25 0.13 -5.73 -1.09
N ARG A 26 1.19 -4.95 -0.96
CA ARG A 26 1.23 -3.79 -0.04
C ARG A 26 0.19 -2.75 -0.42
N LEU A 27 0.09 -2.45 -1.71
CA LEU A 27 -0.88 -1.48 -2.17
C LEU A 27 -2.31 -1.97 -1.98
N LEU A 28 -2.58 -3.25 -2.24
CA LEU A 28 -3.89 -3.85 -2.00
C LEU A 28 -4.30 -3.73 -0.53
N GLU A 29 -3.38 -4.01 0.37
CA GLU A 29 -3.62 -3.88 1.81
C GLU A 29 -3.98 -2.44 2.18
N ARG A 30 -3.24 -1.47 1.66
CA ARG A 30 -3.51 -0.04 1.90
C ARG A 30 -4.84 0.41 1.32
N LEU A 31 -5.19 -0.06 0.13
CA LEU A 31 -6.47 0.26 -0.49
C LEU A 31 -7.64 -0.32 0.30
N ARG A 32 -7.49 -1.52 0.83
CA ARG A 32 -8.51 -2.11 1.71
C ARG A 32 -8.70 -1.28 2.98
N GLU A 33 -7.61 -0.79 3.56
CA GLU A 33 -7.70 0.13 4.71
C GLU A 33 -8.46 1.40 4.36
N GLN A 34 -8.22 1.97 3.19
CA GLN A 34 -8.93 3.18 2.75
C GLN A 34 -10.41 2.91 2.56
N LYS A 35 -10.77 1.76 2.02
CA LYS A 35 -12.16 1.36 1.88
C LYS A 35 -12.84 1.24 3.24
N GLU A 36 -12.15 0.64 4.20
CA GLU A 36 -12.65 0.53 5.57
C GLU A 36 -12.80 1.89 6.22
N LEU A 37 -11.86 2.81 5.97
CA LEU A 37 -11.88 4.16 6.50
C LEU A 37 -13.11 4.95 6.02
N VAL A 38 -13.58 4.71 4.79
CA VAL A 38 -14.80 5.34 4.28
C VAL A 38 -16.00 4.98 5.15
N SER A 39 -16.08 3.72 5.59
CA SER A 39 -17.17 3.23 6.44
C SER A 39 -16.95 3.55 7.91
N ASN A 40 -15.70 3.58 8.36
CA ASN A 40 -15.34 3.79 9.76
C ASN A 40 -14.17 4.78 9.87
N PRO A 41 -14.46 6.08 10.08
CA PRO A 41 -13.40 7.10 10.16
C PRO A 41 -12.46 6.94 11.36
N SER A 42 -12.80 6.10 12.31
CA SER A 42 -12.04 5.92 13.56
C SER A 42 -11.04 4.78 13.51
N ILE A 43 -10.85 4.14 12.37
CA ILE A 43 -9.91 3.00 12.30
C ILE A 43 -8.48 3.45 12.59
N VAL A 44 -7.75 2.59 13.27
CA VAL A 44 -6.36 2.81 13.61
C VAL A 44 -5.51 1.65 13.11
N ARG A 45 -4.28 1.96 12.78
CA ARG A 45 -3.28 0.97 12.40
C ARG A 45 -2.35 0.76 13.57
N THR A 46 -2.15 -0.48 13.95
CA THR A 46 -1.18 -0.82 14.99
C THR A 46 0.17 -1.05 14.33
N THR A 47 1.16 -0.29 14.75
CA THR A 47 2.53 -0.44 14.27
C THR A 47 3.45 -0.66 15.46
N GLN A 48 4.54 -1.37 15.24
CA GLN A 48 5.57 -1.58 16.24
C GLN A 48 6.71 -0.61 16.00
N ARG A 49 7.15 0.04 17.06
CA ARG A 49 8.28 0.97 17.01
C ARG A 49 9.32 0.55 18.06
N ILE A 50 10.57 0.59 17.67
CA ILE A 50 11.68 0.35 18.59
C ILE A 50 12.00 1.67 19.27
N VAL A 51 11.87 1.69 20.60
CA VAL A 51 12.18 2.88 21.44
C VAL A 51 13.33 2.51 22.35
N ARG A 52 14.32 3.40 22.44
CA ARG A 52 15.39 3.27 23.45
C ARG A 52 14.93 3.93 24.74
N LYS A 53 14.85 3.12 25.79
CA LYS A 53 14.52 3.58 27.12
C LYS A 53 15.57 3.02 28.08
N ASP A 54 16.24 3.90 28.80
CA ASP A 54 17.29 3.55 29.77
C ASP A 54 18.43 2.69 29.16
N GLY A 55 18.79 2.96 27.89
CA GLY A 55 19.81 2.26 27.17
C GLY A 55 19.40 0.91 26.60
N ALA A 56 18.18 0.45 26.87
CA ALA A 56 17.65 -0.79 26.33
C ALA A 56 16.68 -0.52 25.16
N LYS A 57 16.73 -1.38 24.14
CA LYS A 57 15.78 -1.32 23.03
C LYS A 57 14.51 -2.04 23.44
N THR A 58 13.39 -1.33 23.43
CA THR A 58 12.08 -1.88 23.76
C THR A 58 11.16 -1.73 22.55
N ILE A 59 10.39 -2.76 22.25
CA ILE A 59 9.38 -2.72 21.21
C ILE A 59 8.09 -2.22 21.81
N VAL A 60 7.56 -1.11 21.28
CA VAL A 60 6.32 -0.51 21.73
C VAL A 60 5.30 -0.55 20.60
N GLU A 61 4.08 -0.97 20.91
CA GLU A 61 2.97 -0.90 19.97
C GLU A 61 2.40 0.51 19.97
N ILE A 62 2.30 1.10 18.78
CA ILE A 62 1.75 2.42 18.60
C ILE A 62 0.53 2.32 17.70
N GLN A 63 -0.56 2.93 18.13
CA GLN A 63 -1.77 3.04 17.32
C GLN A 63 -1.72 4.38 16.58
N GLN A 64 -1.83 4.31 15.27
CA GLN A 64 -1.86 5.50 14.40
C GLN A 64 -3.17 5.55 13.66
N LYS A 65 -3.76 6.75 13.57
CA LYS A 65 -4.94 6.95 12.76
C LYS A 65 -4.57 6.79 11.29
N VAL A 66 -5.41 6.07 10.56
CA VAL A 66 -5.26 5.94 9.12
C VAL A 66 -5.69 7.26 8.48
N ARG A 67 -4.80 7.85 7.69
CA ARG A 67 -5.09 9.11 7.00
C ARG A 67 -5.86 8.84 5.71
N PRO A 68 -6.90 9.63 5.40
CA PRO A 68 -7.63 9.45 4.15
C PRO A 68 -6.77 9.79 2.94
N TRP A 69 -6.93 9.01 1.87
CA TRP A 69 -6.29 9.23 0.58
C TRP A 69 -7.23 9.93 -0.39
N TRP A 70 -8.09 10.80 0.13
CA TRP A 70 -8.99 11.60 -0.69
C TRP A 70 -9.14 13.00 -0.11
N ARG A 71 -9.39 13.95 -1.01
CA ARG A 71 -9.65 15.35 -0.65
C ARG A 71 -10.72 15.90 -1.57
N SER A 72 -11.45 16.88 -1.08
CA SER A 72 -12.36 17.66 -1.93
C SER A 72 -11.56 18.78 -2.60
N ASP A 73 -11.82 19.00 -3.88
CA ASP A 73 -11.24 20.12 -4.61
C ASP A 73 -12.03 21.39 -4.35
N GLU A 74 -11.66 22.51 -5.02
CA GLU A 74 -12.33 23.79 -4.86
C GLU A 74 -13.81 23.76 -5.30
N LYS A 75 -14.14 22.83 -6.21
CA LYS A 75 -15.50 22.66 -6.72
C LYS A 75 -16.33 21.68 -5.89
N GLY A 76 -15.78 21.15 -4.81
CA GLY A 76 -16.45 20.16 -3.97
C GLY A 76 -16.39 18.73 -4.50
N GLN A 77 -15.65 18.47 -5.57
CA GLN A 77 -15.45 17.12 -6.09
C GLN A 77 -14.39 16.40 -5.29
N VAL A 78 -14.64 15.14 -4.96
CA VAL A 78 -13.68 14.31 -4.26
C VAL A 78 -12.65 13.76 -5.26
N VAL A 79 -11.39 13.91 -4.91
CA VAL A 79 -10.27 13.36 -5.68
C VAL A 79 -9.55 12.35 -4.81
N PHE A 80 -9.39 11.14 -5.30
CA PHE A 80 -8.66 10.07 -4.63
C PHE A 80 -7.21 10.02 -5.16
N PHE A 81 -6.27 9.78 -4.27
CA PHE A 81 -4.86 9.64 -4.63
C PHE A 81 -4.23 8.50 -3.84
N ILE A 82 -3.17 7.93 -4.37
CA ILE A 82 -2.41 6.87 -3.71
C ILE A 82 -1.08 7.45 -3.26
N ARG A 83 -0.80 7.34 -1.97
CA ARG A 83 0.46 7.78 -1.39
C ARG A 83 1.34 6.56 -1.09
N ILE A 84 2.52 6.54 -1.69
CA ILE A 84 3.52 5.51 -1.43
C ILE A 84 4.73 6.19 -0.79
N GLY A 85 4.92 5.94 0.50
CA GLY A 85 5.94 6.63 1.27
C GLY A 85 5.67 8.13 1.36
N TRP A 86 6.58 8.94 0.86
CA TRP A 86 6.46 10.39 0.87
C TRP A 86 5.93 10.97 -0.46
N ARG A 87 5.65 10.12 -1.43
CA ARG A 87 5.27 10.53 -2.79
C ARG A 87 3.88 10.07 -3.15
N LEU A 88 3.23 10.87 -3.99
CA LEU A 88 1.97 10.49 -4.62
C LEU A 88 2.26 9.65 -5.86
N LEU A 89 1.49 8.58 -6.04
CA LEU A 89 1.60 7.73 -7.22
C LEU A 89 0.98 8.46 -8.42
N GLU A 90 1.77 8.71 -9.44
CA GLU A 90 1.28 9.31 -10.68
C GLU A 90 0.75 8.24 -11.61
N PHE A 91 -0.53 8.32 -11.96
CA PHE A 91 -1.18 7.42 -12.93
C PHE A 91 -0.81 7.83 -14.35
N GLU A 92 -0.73 9.12 -14.59
CA GLU A 92 -0.24 9.72 -15.81
C GLU A 92 0.71 10.84 -15.41
N LYS A 93 1.57 11.25 -16.32
CA LYS A 93 2.56 12.30 -16.05
C LYS A 93 1.88 13.58 -15.54
N GLY A 94 2.21 13.97 -14.33
CA GLY A 94 1.64 15.13 -13.67
C GLY A 94 0.24 14.93 -13.11
N LYS A 95 -0.33 13.72 -13.23
CA LYS A 95 -1.68 13.43 -12.76
C LYS A 95 -1.68 12.29 -11.75
N ALA A 96 -1.67 12.63 -10.48
CA ALA A 96 -1.72 11.68 -9.38
C ALA A 96 -3.14 11.47 -8.82
N GLY A 97 -4.10 12.30 -9.22
CA GLY A 97 -5.47 12.25 -8.70
C GLY A 97 -6.41 11.43 -9.56
N VAL A 98 -7.30 10.69 -8.92
CA VAL A 98 -8.41 10.00 -9.57
C VAL A 98 -9.69 10.76 -9.25
N VAL A 99 -10.41 11.17 -10.26
CA VAL A 99 -11.66 11.91 -10.06
C VAL A 99 -12.74 10.96 -9.55
N VAL A 100 -13.27 11.22 -8.37
CA VAL A 100 -14.37 10.45 -7.79
C VAL A 100 -15.70 11.16 -7.99
N GLY A 101 -15.71 12.48 -7.81
CA GLY A 101 -16.91 13.29 -7.86
C GLY A 101 -17.62 13.32 -6.52
N ALA A 102 -18.66 12.52 -6.34
CA ALA A 102 -19.39 12.45 -5.09
C ALA A 102 -18.71 11.50 -4.09
N LYS A 103 -18.71 11.85 -2.82
CA LYS A 103 -18.14 11.03 -1.75
C LYS A 103 -18.75 9.62 -1.71
N GLU A 104 -20.01 9.51 -2.08
CA GLU A 104 -20.73 8.23 -2.13
C GLU A 104 -20.12 7.23 -3.12
N LYS A 105 -19.40 7.71 -4.12
CA LYS A 105 -18.75 6.89 -5.13
C LYS A 105 -17.36 6.40 -4.70
N LEU A 106 -16.85 6.88 -3.56
CA LEU A 106 -15.52 6.48 -3.06
C LEU A 106 -15.33 4.96 -2.96
N PRO A 107 -16.25 4.22 -2.32
CA PRO A 107 -16.06 2.76 -2.22
C PRO A 107 -15.98 2.09 -3.59
N THR A 108 -16.78 2.53 -4.55
CA THR A 108 -16.76 1.99 -5.92
C THR A 108 -15.43 2.26 -6.60
N VAL A 109 -14.90 3.48 -6.48
CA VAL A 109 -13.61 3.84 -7.06
C VAL A 109 -12.47 3.04 -6.40
N ILE A 110 -12.51 2.89 -5.09
CA ILE A 110 -11.51 2.10 -4.38
C ILE A 110 -11.56 0.64 -4.84
N ASP A 111 -12.75 0.06 -5.00
CA ASP A 111 -12.91 -1.31 -5.50
C ASP A 111 -12.36 -1.47 -6.92
N LEU A 112 -12.58 -0.48 -7.79
CA LEU A 112 -12.02 -0.48 -9.13
C LEU A 112 -10.50 -0.44 -9.11
N LEU A 113 -9.93 0.37 -8.23
CA LEU A 113 -8.47 0.44 -8.05
C LEU A 113 -7.90 -0.87 -7.52
N ILE A 114 -8.58 -1.50 -6.56
CA ILE A 114 -8.19 -2.80 -6.02
C ILE A 114 -8.17 -3.83 -7.14
N SER A 115 -9.22 -3.87 -7.96
CA SER A 115 -9.30 -4.77 -9.10
C SER A 115 -8.18 -4.52 -10.11
N ALA A 116 -7.90 -3.27 -10.42
CA ALA A 116 -6.82 -2.89 -11.33
C ALA A 116 -5.45 -3.33 -10.82
N VAL A 117 -5.19 -3.14 -9.54
CA VAL A 117 -3.93 -3.56 -8.91
C VAL A 117 -3.82 -5.08 -8.93
N ASP A 118 -4.89 -5.77 -8.58
CA ASP A 118 -4.92 -7.23 -8.55
C ASP A 118 -4.65 -7.84 -9.93
N LYS A 119 -5.15 -7.22 -10.98
CA LYS A 119 -4.92 -7.65 -12.37
C LYS A 119 -3.55 -7.23 -12.91
N GLY A 120 -2.79 -6.46 -12.15
CA GLY A 120 -1.46 -6.01 -12.55
C GLY A 120 -1.43 -4.79 -13.47
N GLU A 121 -2.54 -4.10 -13.65
CA GLU A 121 -2.62 -2.92 -14.52
C GLU A 121 -1.77 -1.75 -14.03
N LEU A 122 -1.51 -1.67 -12.72
CA LEU A 122 -0.70 -0.62 -12.12
C LEU A 122 0.75 -1.03 -11.87
N ASP A 123 1.14 -2.24 -12.25
CA ASP A 123 2.51 -2.73 -11.99
C ASP A 123 3.57 -1.84 -12.64
N GLY A 124 3.35 -1.40 -13.86
CA GLY A 124 4.26 -0.50 -14.55
C GLY A 124 4.41 0.86 -13.85
N VAL A 125 3.32 1.40 -13.35
CA VAL A 125 3.31 2.66 -12.60
C VAL A 125 4.03 2.50 -11.27
N LEU A 126 3.80 1.38 -10.59
CA LEU A 126 4.46 1.07 -9.32
C LEU A 126 5.96 0.90 -9.51
N GLU A 127 6.38 0.22 -10.57
CA GLU A 127 7.78 0.04 -10.89
C GLU A 127 8.46 1.37 -11.19
N ALA A 128 7.84 2.21 -12.01
CA ALA A 128 8.35 3.53 -12.33
C ALA A 128 8.49 4.39 -11.06
N ASN A 129 7.52 4.31 -10.16
CA ASN A 129 7.57 5.04 -8.89
C ASN A 129 8.70 4.54 -7.99
N SER A 130 8.98 3.24 -7.99
CA SER A 130 10.06 2.67 -7.17
C SER A 130 11.45 3.01 -7.70
N GLN A 131 11.59 3.16 -9.01
CA GLN A 131 12.86 3.52 -9.67
C GLN A 131 13.22 4.99 -9.49
N ARG A 132 12.23 5.83 -9.23
CA ARG A 132 12.48 7.23 -8.88
C ARG A 132 13.09 7.27 -7.49
N VAL A 133 14.38 7.28 -7.52
CA VAL A 133 15.21 7.05 -6.38
C VAL A 133 15.23 8.24 -5.47
N VAL A 134 15.25 7.96 -4.26
CA VAL A 134 15.87 8.74 -3.22
C VAL A 134 15.14 10.02 -2.91
N ARG A 135 14.49 9.97 -1.76
CA ARG A 135 14.07 11.17 -1.05
C ARG A 135 15.22 12.19 -1.08
N PRO A 136 15.01 13.40 -1.62
CA PRO A 136 16.05 14.41 -1.61
C PRO A 136 16.53 14.66 -0.19
N ARG A 137 17.84 14.56 0.00
CA ARG A 137 18.40 14.95 1.28
C ARG A 137 18.23 16.46 1.43
N LYS A 138 17.77 16.87 2.59
CA LYS A 138 17.83 18.28 2.93
C LYS A 138 19.30 18.68 2.87
N ALA A 139 19.59 19.72 2.11
CA ALA A 139 20.91 20.33 2.14
C ALA A 139 21.22 20.75 3.58
N ALA A 140 22.36 20.31 4.05
CA ALA A 140 22.81 20.66 5.40
C ALA A 140 23.02 22.17 5.50
#